data_5e7a322c76f2b098eef4dd0a2af8d4dd
#
_entry.id   5e7a322c76f2b098eef4dd0a2af8d4dd
#
_cell.length_a   1.000
_cell.length_b   1.000
_cell.length_c   1.000
_cell.angle_alpha   90.00
_cell.angle_beta   90.00
_cell.angle_gamma   90.00
#
_symmetry.space_group_name_H-M   'P 1'
#
loop_
_entity.id
_entity.type
_entity.pdbx_description
1 polymer ?
#
loop_
_entity_poly.entity_id
_entity_poly.type
_entity_poly.pdbx_seq_one_letter_code
_entity_poly.pdbx_strand_id
1 'polypeptide(L)'
;MKAALTLLAQTLALEWAPDGIRVNVVSPGMTRTGLNTDLYNDPAIKEGREAIIPLSRIGDPIDIANVIEFLISPLSGYVTGQDICVDGGFSKSILSHIPGRPSSKT
;
A
#
# COMPACT_ATOMS: atom_id res chain seq x y z
N MET A 1 -1.24 -15.25 3.40
CA MET A 1 -1.43 -15.01 1.95
C MET A 1 -0.54 -13.90 1.42
N LYS A 2 -0.54 -12.73 2.08
CA LYS A 2 0.30 -11.62 1.63
C LYS A 2 1.80 -11.98 1.61
N ALA A 3 2.30 -12.61 2.67
CA ALA A 3 3.71 -13.01 2.74
C ALA A 3 4.08 -14.05 1.66
N ALA A 4 3.17 -14.98 1.36
CA ALA A 4 3.40 -15.98 0.32
C ALA A 4 3.45 -15.34 -1.07
N LEU A 5 2.57 -14.37 -1.35
CA LEU A 5 2.57 -13.65 -2.62
C LEU A 5 3.85 -12.84 -2.79
N THR A 6 4.29 -12.16 -1.74
CA THR A 6 5.54 -11.37 -1.77
C THR A 6 6.74 -12.27 -2.03
N LEU A 7 6.81 -13.42 -1.36
CA LEU A 7 7.90 -14.37 -1.57
C LEU A 7 7.91 -14.92 -2.99
N LEU A 8 6.73 -15.27 -3.52
CA LEU A 8 6.61 -15.74 -4.90
C LEU A 8 7.09 -14.66 -5.89
N ALA A 9 6.65 -13.42 -5.70
CA ALA A 9 7.04 -12.33 -6.57
C ALA A 9 8.56 -12.09 -6.53
N GLN A 10 9.17 -12.15 -5.34
CA GLN A 10 10.61 -12.01 -5.20
C GLN A 10 11.36 -13.13 -5.91
N THR A 11 10.87 -14.36 -5.79
CA THR A 11 11.46 -15.51 -6.47
C THR A 11 11.39 -15.35 -7.98
N LEU A 12 10.23 -14.94 -8.52
CA LEU A 12 10.05 -14.71 -9.95
C LEU A 12 10.89 -13.52 -10.43
N ALA A 13 11.03 -12.49 -9.61
CA ALA A 13 11.85 -11.33 -9.95
C ALA A 13 13.31 -11.73 -10.21
N LEU A 14 13.84 -12.59 -9.35
CA LEU A 14 15.21 -13.10 -9.53
C LEU A 14 15.32 -14.03 -10.72
N GLU A 15 14.35 -14.92 -10.91
CA GLU A 15 14.37 -15.88 -11.99
C GLU A 15 14.26 -15.23 -13.37
N TRP A 16 13.43 -14.20 -13.48
CA TRP A 16 13.13 -13.54 -14.75
C TRP A 16 13.97 -12.29 -15.02
N ALA A 17 14.81 -11.87 -14.06
CA ALA A 17 15.69 -10.72 -14.26
C ALA A 17 16.61 -10.84 -15.48
N PRO A 18 17.23 -12.02 -15.75
CA PRO A 18 18.06 -12.16 -16.97
C PRO A 18 17.29 -11.91 -18.26
N ASP A 19 15.98 -12.12 -18.27
CA ASP A 19 15.12 -11.87 -19.44
C ASP A 19 14.60 -10.44 -19.50
N GLY A 20 15.04 -9.57 -18.59
CA GLY A 20 14.62 -8.18 -18.56
C GLY A 20 13.23 -7.97 -18.01
N ILE A 21 12.68 -8.95 -17.29
CA ILE A 21 11.32 -8.87 -16.71
C ILE A 21 11.44 -8.46 -15.25
N ARG A 22 10.68 -7.45 -14.88
CA ARG A 22 10.57 -6.98 -13.49
C ARG A 22 9.26 -7.47 -12.89
N VAL A 23 9.29 -7.84 -11.61
CA VAL A 23 8.12 -8.34 -10.89
C VAL A 23 8.04 -7.62 -9.56
N ASN A 24 6.97 -6.90 -9.33
CA ASN A 24 6.73 -6.18 -8.10
C ASN A 24 5.31 -6.44 -7.60
N VAL A 25 5.09 -6.24 -6.32
CA VAL A 25 3.77 -6.38 -5.68
C VAL A 25 3.32 -5.00 -5.21
N VAL A 26 2.05 -4.69 -5.43
CA VAL A 26 1.41 -3.51 -4.87
C VAL A 26 0.38 -3.98 -3.86
N SER A 27 0.51 -3.49 -2.62
CA SER A 27 -0.35 -3.85 -1.51
C SER A 27 -1.18 -2.64 -1.10
N PRO A 28 -2.47 -2.58 -1.48
CA PRO A 28 -3.33 -1.46 -1.08
C PRO A 28 -3.68 -1.53 0.41
N GLY A 29 -3.84 -0.36 1.02
CA GLY A 29 -4.44 -0.24 2.34
C GLY A 29 -5.95 -0.04 2.26
N MET A 30 -6.49 0.72 3.21
CA MET A 30 -7.91 1.07 3.21
C MET A 30 -8.21 1.99 2.04
N THR A 31 -8.91 1.46 1.04
CA THR A 31 -9.16 2.13 -0.24
C THR A 31 -10.64 2.01 -0.59
N ARG A 32 -11.23 3.08 -1.10
CA ARG A 32 -12.59 3.03 -1.61
C ARG A 32 -12.66 2.16 -2.83
N THR A 33 -13.71 1.31 -2.86
CA THR A 33 -14.03 0.47 -4.01
C THR A 33 -15.54 0.50 -4.22
N GLY A 34 -16.01 0.00 -5.35
CA GLY A 34 -17.45 -0.15 -5.56
C GLY A 34 -18.11 -1.10 -4.55
N LEU A 35 -17.32 -2.02 -3.96
CA LEU A 35 -17.82 -3.00 -3.00
C LEU A 35 -18.00 -2.43 -1.58
N ASN A 36 -17.26 -1.37 -1.21
CA ASN A 36 -17.29 -0.82 0.14
C ASN A 36 -17.84 0.60 0.23
N THR A 37 -18.51 1.06 -0.83
CA THR A 37 -19.10 2.41 -0.86
C THR A 37 -20.06 2.63 0.31
N ASP A 38 -20.93 1.66 0.59
CA ASP A 38 -21.89 1.76 1.69
C ASP A 38 -21.21 1.87 3.05
N LEU A 39 -20.08 1.19 3.23
CA LEU A 39 -19.30 1.25 4.46
C LEU A 39 -18.83 2.68 4.74
N TYR A 40 -18.30 3.37 3.73
CA TYR A 40 -17.78 4.72 3.87
C TYR A 40 -18.84 5.81 3.76
N ASN A 41 -20.10 5.44 3.51
CA ASN A 41 -21.23 6.35 3.66
C ASN A 41 -21.62 6.54 5.12
N ASP A 42 -21.16 5.67 6.03
CA ASP A 42 -21.32 5.84 7.47
C ASP A 42 -20.21 6.77 7.99
N PRO A 43 -20.54 8.00 8.44
CA PRO A 43 -19.52 8.97 8.88
C PRO A 43 -18.69 8.46 10.06
N ALA A 44 -19.27 7.68 10.98
CA ALA A 44 -18.55 7.17 12.13
C ALA A 44 -17.45 6.18 11.71
N ILE A 45 -17.75 5.30 10.77
CA ILE A 45 -16.78 4.33 10.25
C ILE A 45 -15.68 5.06 9.48
N LYS A 46 -16.08 5.98 8.60
CA LYS A 46 -15.12 6.74 7.80
C LYS A 46 -14.16 7.53 8.69
N GLU A 47 -14.69 8.31 9.63
CA GLU A 47 -13.87 9.11 10.54
C GLU A 47 -12.97 8.25 11.42
N GLY A 48 -13.49 7.12 11.91
CA GLY A 48 -12.72 6.20 12.73
C GLY A 48 -11.52 5.62 11.99
N ARG A 49 -11.72 5.27 10.73
CA ARG A 49 -10.61 4.76 9.90
C ARG A 49 -9.64 5.84 9.48
N GLU A 50 -10.14 7.02 9.14
CA GLU A 50 -9.27 8.16 8.80
C GLU A 50 -8.39 8.56 9.98
N ALA A 51 -8.88 8.41 11.20
CA ALA A 51 -8.13 8.76 12.41
C ALA A 51 -6.91 7.88 12.63
N ILE A 52 -6.93 6.64 12.14
CA ILE A 52 -5.81 5.69 12.33
C ILE A 52 -4.88 5.61 11.12
N ILE A 53 -5.20 6.31 10.04
CA ILE A 53 -4.34 6.38 8.86
C ILE A 53 -3.45 7.63 8.99
N PRO A 54 -2.12 7.50 8.96
CA PRO A 54 -1.24 8.66 9.13
C PRO A 54 -1.50 9.81 8.16
N LEU A 55 -1.85 9.53 6.89
CA LEU A 55 -2.22 10.58 5.93
C LEU A 55 -3.66 11.06 6.08
N SER A 56 -4.40 10.54 7.06
CA SER A 56 -5.72 11.02 7.49
C SER A 56 -6.80 10.96 6.41
N ARG A 57 -6.69 10.05 5.46
CA ARG A 57 -7.72 9.84 4.46
C ARG A 57 -7.76 8.39 4.00
N ILE A 58 -8.96 7.95 3.62
CA ILE A 58 -9.15 6.69 2.91
C ILE A 58 -8.57 6.85 1.50
N GLY A 59 -7.86 5.86 0.99
CA GLY A 59 -7.32 5.89 -0.36
C GLY A 59 -8.42 5.79 -1.42
N ASP A 60 -8.13 6.30 -2.60
CA ASP A 60 -8.97 6.17 -3.78
C ASP A 60 -8.30 5.22 -4.78
N PRO A 61 -9.05 4.61 -5.69
CA PRO A 61 -8.45 3.72 -6.71
C PRO A 61 -7.30 4.36 -7.49
N ILE A 62 -7.38 5.67 -7.71
CA ILE A 62 -6.31 6.39 -8.44
C ILE A 62 -4.99 6.37 -7.67
N ASP A 63 -5.03 6.32 -6.34
CA ASP A 63 -3.81 6.23 -5.54
C ASP A 63 -3.03 4.94 -5.86
N ILE A 64 -3.75 3.86 -6.06
CA ILE A 64 -3.17 2.57 -6.42
C ILE A 64 -2.73 2.57 -7.88
N ALA A 65 -3.60 3.07 -8.76
CA ALA A 65 -3.34 3.12 -10.19
C ALA A 65 -2.07 3.93 -10.52
N ASN A 66 -1.83 5.02 -9.81
CA ASN A 66 -0.65 5.85 -10.01
C ASN A 66 0.64 5.10 -9.70
N VAL A 67 0.64 4.25 -8.67
CA VAL A 67 1.80 3.43 -8.33
C VAL A 67 2.02 2.35 -9.38
N ILE A 68 0.94 1.71 -9.83
CA ILE A 68 1.03 0.70 -10.90
C ILE A 68 1.55 1.34 -12.18
N GLU A 69 1.07 2.52 -12.54
CA GLU A 69 1.55 3.25 -13.72
C GLU A 69 3.05 3.50 -13.65
N PHE A 70 3.55 3.94 -12.49
CA PHE A 70 4.99 4.10 -12.29
C PHE A 70 5.74 2.78 -12.50
N LEU A 71 5.22 1.69 -11.91
CA LEU A 71 5.89 0.38 -11.95
C LEU A 71 5.93 -0.24 -13.34
N ILE A 72 4.96 0.04 -14.20
CA ILE A 72 4.96 -0.46 -15.58
C ILE A 72 5.69 0.47 -16.54
N SER A 73 6.13 1.63 -16.06
CA SER A 73 6.82 2.62 -16.90
C SER A 73 8.34 2.41 -16.88
N PRO A 74 9.06 2.99 -17.85
CA PRO A 74 10.53 2.99 -17.83
C PRO A 74 11.12 3.69 -16.61
N LEU A 75 10.37 4.57 -15.93
CA LEU A 75 10.84 5.28 -14.76
C LEU A 75 11.21 4.36 -13.61
N SER A 76 10.61 3.17 -13.54
CA SER A 76 10.91 2.17 -12.52
C SER A 76 11.87 1.09 -13.01
N GLY A 77 12.68 1.38 -14.02
CA GLY A 77 13.54 0.40 -14.69
C GLY A 77 14.54 -0.32 -13.80
N TYR A 78 14.81 0.22 -12.61
CA TYR A 78 15.74 -0.40 -11.65
C TYR A 78 15.01 -0.93 -10.41
N VAL A 79 13.68 -1.10 -10.48
CA VAL A 79 12.83 -1.56 -9.37
C VAL A 79 12.28 -2.93 -9.71
N THR A 80 12.68 -3.96 -8.97
CA THR A 80 12.14 -5.31 -9.09
C THR A 80 12.20 -6.03 -7.75
N GLY A 81 11.32 -6.99 -7.53
CA GLY A 81 11.27 -7.77 -6.31
C GLY A 81 10.73 -7.01 -5.10
N GLN A 82 10.10 -5.88 -5.29
CA GLN A 82 9.60 -5.04 -4.20
C GLN A 82 8.13 -5.28 -3.92
N ASP A 83 7.75 -5.10 -2.64
CA ASP A 83 6.37 -5.00 -2.21
C ASP A 83 6.14 -3.55 -1.78
N ILE A 84 5.31 -2.84 -2.51
CA ILE A 84 5.03 -1.43 -2.26
C ILE A 84 3.66 -1.31 -1.63
N CYS A 85 3.63 -0.89 -0.36
CA CYS A 85 2.39 -0.62 0.36
C CYS A 85 1.88 0.78 0.00
N VAL A 86 0.64 0.86 -0.48
CA VAL A 86 -0.03 2.12 -0.80
C VAL A 86 -1.20 2.28 0.17
N ASP A 87 -0.91 2.75 1.37
CA ASP A 87 -1.80 2.67 2.53
C ASP A 87 -1.83 3.93 3.40
N GLY A 88 -1.29 5.03 2.91
CA GLY A 88 -1.23 6.26 3.70
C GLY A 88 -0.37 6.15 4.95
N GLY A 89 0.49 5.16 5.04
CA GLY A 89 1.36 4.92 6.18
C GLY A 89 0.79 3.97 7.23
N PHE A 90 -0.42 3.43 7.01
CA PHE A 90 -1.10 2.62 8.01
C PHE A 90 -0.27 1.43 8.49
N SER A 91 0.37 0.69 7.59
CA SER A 91 1.15 -0.51 7.96
C SER A 91 2.37 -0.19 8.83
N LYS A 92 2.81 1.06 8.87
CA LYS A 92 3.95 1.51 9.67
C LYS A 92 3.53 2.26 10.94
N SER A 93 2.24 2.41 11.18
CA SER A 93 1.71 3.26 12.25
C SER A 93 1.60 2.59 13.61
N ILE A 94 1.86 1.29 13.69
CA ILE A 94 1.65 0.54 14.94
C ILE A 94 2.42 1.15 16.12
N LEU A 95 3.63 1.62 15.90
CA LEU A 95 4.45 2.19 16.96
C LEU A 95 3.89 3.52 17.49
N SER A 96 3.18 4.28 16.66
CA SER A 96 2.58 5.54 17.10
C SER A 96 1.36 5.34 17.99
N HIS A 97 0.83 4.11 18.04
CA HIS A 97 -0.30 3.76 18.90
C HIS A 97 0.13 3.11 20.21
N ILE A 98 1.42 2.95 20.44
CA ILE A 98 1.91 2.39 21.70
C ILE A 98 1.90 3.48 22.77
N PRO A 99 1.23 3.25 23.91
CA PRO A 99 1.19 4.24 24.98
C PRO A 99 2.59 4.63 25.45
N GLY A 100 2.79 5.92 25.69
CA GLY A 100 4.05 6.44 26.20
C GLY A 100 5.07 6.81 25.13
N ARG A 101 4.80 6.54 23.84
CA ARG A 101 5.68 7.01 22.77
C ARG A 101 5.42 8.48 22.46
N PRO A 102 6.48 9.26 22.18
CA PRO A 102 6.32 10.63 21.73
C PRO A 102 5.44 10.68 20.45
N SER A 103 4.62 11.73 20.34
CA SER A 103 3.86 11.97 19.12
C SER A 103 4.80 12.25 17.96
N SER A 104 4.49 11.70 16.78
CA SER A 104 5.25 11.93 15.55
C SER A 104 4.95 13.28 14.91
N LYS A 105 4.27 14.19 15.59
CA LYS A 105 3.86 15.50 15.07
C LYS A 105 4.96 16.57 15.17
N THR A 106 6.17 16.16 15.23
CA THR A 106 7.29 17.09 15.21
C THR A 106 8.08 16.98 13.93
#